data_d7e8f358d9b5db4e19ddfe057a468f3d
#
_entry.id   d7e8f358d9b5db4e19ddfe057a468f3d
#
_cell.length_a   1.000
_cell.length_b   1.000
_cell.length_c   1.000
_cell.angle_alpha   90.00
_cell.angle_beta   90.00
_cell.angle_gamma   90.00
#
_symmetry.space_group_name_H-M   'P 1'
#
loop_
_entity.id
_entity.type
_entity.pdbx_description
1 polymer ?
#
loop_
_entity_poly.entity_id
_entity_poly.type
_entity_poly.pdbx_seq_one_letter_code
_entity_poly.pdbx_strand_id
1 'polypeptide(L)'
;MARPSTYSIVACDLEAAEWGVGVQSKFLAVGAGVPAAEAHVGAIATQALANMRYGPDGLAILRRGLPADEVVKRLTEADDGRADRQLGVVDAQGRAATYTGESCLDWAGGITGKGYAAQGNILVSEETVMALGRTFEVTAGKPLAERLLDALTAAQAAGGDRRGQQSAALLVVRKGGGYMGTTDAVTDLRVDDHPTPIEELRRIYVMHDLLFGETPDEDWLDVDEQIALELRERLDGLGYRGEDLERTFLDWAGTENLEERVKGIDRIDPVVLAELRRLP
;
A
#
# COMPACT_ATOMS: atom_id res chain seq x y z
N MET A 1 -19.37 -19.80 -15.23
CA MET A 1 -17.99 -19.37 -14.94
C MET A 1 -17.89 -18.99 -13.46
N ALA A 2 -16.83 -19.40 -12.76
CA ALA A 2 -16.61 -18.94 -11.42
C ALA A 2 -16.37 -17.41 -11.46
N ARG A 3 -17.15 -16.63 -10.71
CA ARG A 3 -16.97 -15.19 -10.61
C ARG A 3 -15.85 -14.86 -9.61
N PRO A 4 -14.97 -13.88 -9.89
CA PRO A 4 -13.93 -13.49 -8.95
C PRO A 4 -14.56 -12.92 -7.67
N SER A 5 -14.06 -13.35 -6.50
CA SER A 5 -14.36 -12.75 -5.21
C SER A 5 -13.19 -11.89 -4.78
N THR A 6 -13.47 -10.81 -4.10
CA THR A 6 -12.44 -9.84 -3.74
C THR A 6 -12.96 -8.98 -2.60
N TYR A 7 -12.10 -8.58 -1.69
CA TYR A 7 -12.34 -7.44 -0.83
C TYR A 7 -11.18 -6.45 -0.91
N SER A 8 -11.52 -5.19 -0.83
CA SER A 8 -10.55 -4.09 -0.96
C SER A 8 -10.96 -2.88 -0.12
N ILE A 9 -9.99 -2.05 0.15
CA ILE A 9 -10.16 -0.72 0.72
C ILE A 9 -9.40 0.28 -0.13
N VAL A 10 -10.04 1.37 -0.51
CA VAL A 10 -9.39 2.56 -1.05
C VAL A 10 -9.39 3.62 0.02
N ALA A 11 -8.27 4.31 0.22
CA ALA A 11 -8.16 5.28 1.30
C ALA A 11 -7.20 6.42 0.96
N CYS A 12 -7.24 7.48 1.77
CA CYS A 12 -6.25 8.54 1.75
C CYS A 12 -5.84 8.95 3.18
N ASP A 13 -4.65 9.50 3.26
CA ASP A 13 -4.17 10.31 4.37
C ASP A 13 -3.88 11.72 3.81
N LEU A 14 -4.74 12.68 4.15
CA LEU A 14 -4.62 14.03 3.62
C LEU A 14 -3.49 14.84 4.27
N GLU A 15 -3.08 14.45 5.48
CA GLU A 15 -1.95 15.09 6.19
C GLU A 15 -0.63 14.66 5.54
N ALA A 16 -0.48 13.37 5.25
CA ALA A 16 0.66 12.82 4.52
C ALA A 16 0.60 13.07 3.01
N ALA A 17 -0.54 13.57 2.49
CA ALA A 17 -0.85 13.70 1.05
C ALA A 17 -0.69 12.36 0.29
N GLU A 18 -1.22 11.28 0.87
CA GLU A 18 -1.16 9.92 0.35
C GLU A 18 -2.54 9.40 -0.05
N TRP A 19 -2.58 8.63 -1.14
CA TRP A 19 -3.75 7.87 -1.61
C TRP A 19 -3.35 6.44 -1.87
N GLY A 20 -4.20 5.48 -1.51
CA GLY A 20 -3.81 4.08 -1.65
C GLY A 20 -4.96 3.10 -1.75
N VAL A 21 -4.60 1.87 -2.09
CA VAL A 21 -5.50 0.72 -2.22
C VAL A 21 -4.85 -0.51 -1.61
N GLY A 22 -5.58 -1.17 -0.72
CA GLY A 22 -5.29 -2.53 -0.27
C GLY A 22 -6.32 -3.50 -0.83
N VAL A 23 -5.90 -4.67 -1.33
CA VAL A 23 -6.80 -5.67 -1.92
C VAL A 23 -6.31 -7.10 -1.67
N GLN A 24 -7.27 -8.01 -1.46
CA GLN A 24 -7.06 -9.46 -1.44
C GLN A 24 -8.14 -10.17 -2.27
N SER A 25 -7.77 -11.29 -2.90
CA SER A 25 -8.69 -12.09 -3.70
C SER A 25 -8.27 -13.57 -3.79
N LYS A 26 -9.27 -14.45 -3.96
CA LYS A 26 -9.05 -15.80 -4.50
C LYS A 26 -9.02 -15.74 -6.04
N PHE A 27 -8.09 -14.95 -6.55
CA PHE A 27 -7.86 -14.72 -7.97
C PHE A 27 -6.35 -14.48 -8.18
N LEU A 28 -5.79 -14.93 -9.29
CA LEU A 28 -4.38 -14.75 -9.62
C LEU A 28 -4.08 -13.27 -9.88
N ALA A 29 -3.00 -12.74 -9.31
CA ALA A 29 -2.44 -11.43 -9.60
C ALA A 29 -3.47 -10.27 -9.51
N VAL A 30 -4.27 -10.24 -8.42
CA VAL A 30 -5.32 -9.23 -8.22
C VAL A 30 -4.79 -7.79 -8.28
N GLY A 31 -3.54 -7.59 -7.88
CA GLY A 31 -2.87 -6.30 -7.90
C GLY A 31 -2.65 -5.72 -9.30
N ALA A 32 -2.69 -6.55 -10.34
CA ALA A 32 -2.53 -6.08 -11.72
C ALA A 32 -3.77 -5.39 -12.29
N GLY A 33 -4.94 -5.56 -11.65
CA GLY A 33 -6.20 -5.09 -12.24
C GLY A 33 -7.09 -4.29 -11.32
N VAL A 34 -7.05 -4.52 -10.00
CA VAL A 34 -7.97 -3.87 -9.05
C VAL A 34 -7.54 -2.46 -8.67
N PRO A 35 -6.29 -2.20 -8.23
CA PRO A 35 -5.90 -0.89 -7.73
C PRO A 35 -5.55 0.09 -8.85
N ALA A 36 -5.97 1.34 -8.65
CA ALA A 36 -5.51 2.49 -9.40
C ALA A 36 -5.43 3.70 -8.46
N ALA A 37 -4.32 4.43 -8.46
CA ALA A 37 -4.17 5.62 -7.64
C ALA A 37 -3.28 6.65 -8.34
N GLU A 38 -3.50 7.93 -8.01
CA GLU A 38 -2.70 9.04 -8.50
C GLU A 38 -2.61 10.11 -7.41
N ALA A 39 -1.39 10.57 -7.15
CA ALA A 39 -1.10 11.57 -6.13
C ALA A 39 -1.87 12.88 -6.38
N HIS A 40 -2.50 13.43 -5.33
CA HIS A 40 -3.37 14.61 -5.36
C HIS A 40 -4.64 14.48 -6.21
N VAL A 41 -4.95 13.28 -6.71
CA VAL A 41 -6.14 13.01 -7.53
C VAL A 41 -7.11 12.09 -6.81
N GLY A 42 -6.62 10.93 -6.34
CA GLY A 42 -7.44 9.96 -5.62
C GLY A 42 -7.03 8.51 -5.85
N ALA A 43 -7.84 7.59 -5.35
CA ALA A 43 -7.66 6.15 -5.54
C ALA A 43 -8.97 5.45 -5.88
N ILE A 44 -8.87 4.35 -6.62
CA ILE A 44 -9.99 3.54 -7.12
C ILE A 44 -9.64 2.06 -6.99
N ALA A 45 -10.61 1.25 -6.56
CA ALA A 45 -10.56 -0.20 -6.69
C ALA A 45 -11.75 -0.67 -7.53
N THR A 46 -11.51 -1.44 -8.60
CA THR A 46 -12.55 -2.07 -9.42
C THR A 46 -12.48 -3.59 -9.31
N GLN A 47 -13.60 -4.25 -9.04
CA GLN A 47 -13.63 -5.68 -8.73
C GLN A 47 -14.96 -6.35 -9.09
N ALA A 48 -15.20 -7.60 -8.62
CA ALA A 48 -16.25 -8.51 -9.06
C ALA A 48 -16.01 -8.94 -10.52
N LEU A 49 -16.99 -8.89 -11.41
CA LEU A 49 -16.73 -9.00 -12.83
C LEU A 49 -16.18 -7.64 -13.33
N ALA A 50 -14.92 -7.37 -12.98
CA ALA A 50 -14.32 -6.04 -13.04
C ALA A 50 -14.31 -5.45 -14.46
N ASN A 51 -14.66 -4.15 -14.56
CA ASN A 51 -14.34 -3.35 -15.73
C ASN A 51 -13.02 -2.62 -15.49
N MET A 52 -11.94 -3.10 -16.10
CA MET A 52 -10.59 -2.57 -15.90
C MET A 52 -10.43 -1.10 -16.35
N ARG A 53 -11.36 -0.60 -17.16
CA ARG A 53 -11.37 0.82 -17.55
C ARG A 53 -11.80 1.75 -16.42
N TYR A 54 -12.47 1.24 -15.38
CA TYR A 54 -12.91 2.08 -14.26
C TYR A 54 -11.74 2.77 -13.52
N GLY A 55 -10.57 2.11 -13.44
CA GLY A 55 -9.37 2.73 -12.88
C GLY A 55 -8.94 3.98 -13.66
N PRO A 56 -8.45 3.84 -14.91
CA PRO A 56 -7.95 4.98 -15.69
C PRO A 56 -9.04 6.01 -16.02
N ASP A 57 -10.26 5.59 -16.37
CA ASP A 57 -11.35 6.50 -16.72
C ASP A 57 -11.82 7.28 -15.47
N GLY A 58 -11.88 6.64 -14.30
CA GLY A 58 -12.24 7.28 -13.05
C GLY A 58 -11.19 8.27 -12.57
N LEU A 59 -9.90 7.94 -12.66
CA LEU A 59 -8.82 8.90 -12.39
C LEU A 59 -8.88 10.10 -13.33
N ALA A 60 -9.22 9.90 -14.61
CA ALA A 60 -9.41 11.00 -15.55
C ALA A 60 -10.59 11.92 -15.17
N ILE A 61 -11.63 11.38 -14.56
CA ILE A 61 -12.76 12.17 -14.03
C ILE A 61 -12.33 12.90 -12.74
N LEU A 62 -11.63 12.23 -11.83
CA LEU A 62 -11.12 12.81 -10.58
C LEU A 62 -10.16 13.97 -10.84
N ARG A 63 -9.27 13.90 -11.84
CA ARG A 63 -8.36 15.00 -12.26
C ARG A 63 -9.11 16.27 -12.63
N ARG A 64 -10.38 16.18 -13.01
CA ARG A 64 -11.25 17.33 -13.30
C ARG A 64 -11.88 17.92 -12.04
N GLY A 65 -11.56 17.40 -10.86
CA GLY A 65 -12.04 17.88 -9.56
C GLY A 65 -13.44 17.40 -9.19
N LEU A 66 -13.98 16.39 -9.88
CA LEU A 66 -15.30 15.84 -9.56
C LEU A 66 -15.22 15.00 -8.27
N PRO A 67 -16.28 15.00 -7.43
CA PRO A 67 -16.32 14.20 -6.20
C PRO A 67 -16.51 12.72 -6.48
N ALA A 68 -16.12 11.88 -5.50
CA ALA A 68 -16.11 10.43 -5.62
C ALA A 68 -17.47 9.82 -6.03
N ASP A 69 -18.58 10.34 -5.52
CA ASP A 69 -19.94 9.90 -5.85
C ASP A 69 -20.32 10.17 -7.31
N GLU A 70 -19.92 11.33 -7.83
CA GLU A 70 -20.14 11.67 -9.24
C GLU A 70 -19.26 10.81 -10.17
N VAL A 71 -18.05 10.43 -9.73
CA VAL A 71 -17.20 9.47 -10.45
C VAL A 71 -17.88 8.12 -10.56
N VAL A 72 -18.32 7.58 -9.41
CA VAL A 72 -19.06 6.31 -9.35
C VAL A 72 -20.28 6.34 -10.29
N LYS A 73 -21.09 7.38 -10.18
CA LYS A 73 -22.26 7.57 -11.01
C LYS A 73 -21.94 7.55 -12.51
N ARG A 74 -20.98 8.34 -12.96
CA ARG A 74 -20.60 8.41 -14.39
C ARG A 74 -20.07 7.10 -14.93
N LEU A 75 -19.21 6.41 -14.16
CA LEU A 75 -18.66 5.13 -14.58
C LEU A 75 -19.74 4.06 -14.72
N THR A 76 -20.68 4.01 -13.78
CA THR A 76 -21.74 3.00 -13.77
C THR A 76 -22.87 3.33 -14.78
N GLU A 77 -23.23 4.59 -14.99
CA GLU A 77 -24.21 4.99 -15.99
C GLU A 77 -23.72 4.69 -17.43
N ALA A 78 -22.42 4.75 -17.68
CA ALA A 78 -21.81 4.48 -18.97
C ALA A 78 -21.52 2.97 -19.23
N ASP A 79 -21.79 2.08 -18.27
CA ASP A 79 -21.52 0.64 -18.39
C ASP A 79 -22.82 -0.18 -18.33
N ASP A 80 -23.23 -0.75 -19.43
CA ASP A 80 -24.40 -1.63 -19.51
C ASP A 80 -24.23 -2.88 -18.60
N GLY A 81 -22.99 -3.28 -18.30
CA GLY A 81 -22.66 -4.38 -17.40
C GLY A 81 -22.59 -4.01 -15.91
N ARG A 82 -22.97 -2.79 -15.53
CA ARG A 82 -22.83 -2.28 -14.14
C ARG A 82 -23.41 -3.19 -13.06
N ALA A 83 -24.46 -3.96 -13.38
CA ALA A 83 -25.04 -4.90 -12.43
C ALA A 83 -24.07 -5.95 -11.88
N ASP A 84 -22.98 -6.24 -12.62
CA ASP A 84 -21.94 -7.20 -12.24
C ASP A 84 -20.69 -6.54 -11.65
N ARG A 85 -20.63 -5.21 -11.56
CA ARG A 85 -19.44 -4.46 -11.12
C ARG A 85 -19.49 -4.15 -9.63
N GLN A 86 -18.29 -4.00 -9.05
CA GLN A 86 -18.14 -3.42 -7.72
C GLN A 86 -16.92 -2.49 -7.73
N LEU A 87 -17.04 -1.31 -7.15
CA LEU A 87 -15.93 -0.36 -7.07
C LEU A 87 -16.00 0.49 -5.80
N GLY A 88 -14.84 0.97 -5.38
CA GLY A 88 -14.68 2.01 -4.37
C GLY A 88 -13.81 3.13 -4.92
N VAL A 89 -14.09 4.36 -4.50
CA VAL A 89 -13.41 5.58 -4.93
C VAL A 89 -13.17 6.46 -3.70
N VAL A 90 -11.97 7.04 -3.60
CA VAL A 90 -11.68 8.18 -2.72
C VAL A 90 -11.07 9.29 -3.57
N ASP A 91 -11.53 10.53 -3.38
CA ASP A 91 -11.04 11.68 -4.14
C ASP A 91 -9.93 12.46 -3.42
N ALA A 92 -9.44 13.53 -4.05
CA ALA A 92 -8.36 14.36 -3.51
C ALA A 92 -8.71 15.09 -2.20
N GLN A 93 -9.99 15.20 -1.84
CA GLN A 93 -10.48 15.80 -0.59
C GLN A 93 -10.87 14.76 0.46
N GLY A 94 -10.65 13.47 0.20
CA GLY A 94 -11.00 12.38 1.11
C GLY A 94 -12.49 12.05 1.14
N ARG A 95 -13.28 12.56 0.18
CA ARG A 95 -14.67 12.12 0.01
C ARG A 95 -14.65 10.73 -0.63
N ALA A 96 -15.50 9.84 -0.14
CA ALA A 96 -15.49 8.45 -0.54
C ALA A 96 -16.86 8.01 -1.06
N ALA A 97 -16.85 7.09 -2.02
CA ALA A 97 -18.06 6.45 -2.54
C ALA A 97 -17.77 4.99 -2.89
N THR A 98 -18.80 4.14 -2.80
CA THR A 98 -18.72 2.74 -3.23
C THR A 98 -19.97 2.37 -4.01
N TYR A 99 -19.85 1.38 -4.89
CA TYR A 99 -20.93 0.80 -5.66
C TYR A 99 -20.82 -0.72 -5.67
N THR A 100 -21.93 -1.39 -5.42
CA THR A 100 -22.06 -2.84 -5.55
C THR A 100 -23.26 -3.14 -6.44
N GLY A 101 -23.01 -3.70 -7.62
CA GLY A 101 -24.05 -4.06 -8.58
C GLY A 101 -24.94 -5.20 -8.08
N GLU A 102 -26.20 -5.19 -8.46
CA GLU A 102 -27.24 -6.13 -7.99
C GLU A 102 -26.97 -7.59 -8.34
N SER A 103 -26.12 -7.86 -9.33
CA SER A 103 -25.70 -9.21 -9.72
C SER A 103 -24.41 -9.68 -9.02
N CYS A 104 -23.81 -8.87 -8.13
CA CYS A 104 -22.69 -9.32 -7.32
C CYS A 104 -23.13 -10.45 -6.38
N LEU A 105 -22.31 -11.50 -6.26
CA LEU A 105 -22.67 -12.66 -5.46
C LEU A 105 -22.48 -12.43 -3.96
N ASP A 106 -23.43 -12.93 -3.19
CA ASP A 106 -23.50 -12.79 -1.73
C ASP A 106 -22.36 -13.52 -0.98
N TRP A 107 -21.91 -13.03 0.17
CA TRP A 107 -22.25 -11.67 0.65
C TRP A 107 -21.50 -10.63 -0.18
N ALA A 108 -22.19 -9.56 -0.60
CA ALA A 108 -21.56 -8.45 -1.33
C ALA A 108 -22.10 -7.11 -0.81
N GLY A 109 -21.24 -6.14 -0.66
CA GLY A 109 -21.59 -4.80 -0.19
C GLY A 109 -20.36 -3.93 0.02
N GLY A 110 -20.60 -2.70 0.50
CA GLY A 110 -19.54 -1.75 0.80
C GLY A 110 -19.98 -0.70 1.81
N ILE A 111 -19.01 -0.07 2.44
CA ILE A 111 -19.16 1.03 3.38
C ILE A 111 -18.23 2.18 3.02
N THR A 112 -18.56 3.38 3.47
CA THR A 112 -17.69 4.54 3.39
C THR A 112 -17.50 5.17 4.75
N GLY A 113 -16.35 5.79 4.95
CA GLY A 113 -16.04 6.60 6.12
C GLY A 113 -15.15 7.79 5.75
N LYS A 114 -14.63 8.46 6.76
CA LYS A 114 -13.74 9.62 6.54
C LYS A 114 -12.44 9.15 5.86
N GLY A 115 -12.26 9.52 4.60
CA GLY A 115 -11.05 9.21 3.85
C GLY A 115 -10.95 7.78 3.34
N TYR A 116 -12.03 6.97 3.34
CA TYR A 116 -11.98 5.63 2.80
C TYR A 116 -13.33 5.12 2.26
N ALA A 117 -13.26 4.16 1.32
CA ALA A 117 -14.33 3.24 0.96
C ALA A 117 -13.81 1.80 1.03
N ALA A 118 -14.60 0.91 1.61
CA ALA A 118 -14.31 -0.52 1.71
C ALA A 118 -15.46 -1.33 1.11
N GLN A 119 -15.14 -2.36 0.34
CA GLN A 119 -16.11 -3.18 -0.37
C GLN A 119 -15.63 -4.61 -0.56
N GLY A 120 -16.58 -5.51 -0.79
CA GLY A 120 -16.26 -6.89 -1.12
C GLY A 120 -17.45 -7.65 -1.69
N ASN A 121 -17.18 -8.79 -2.30
CA ASN A 121 -18.18 -9.70 -2.88
C ASN A 121 -17.73 -11.15 -2.69
N ILE A 122 -18.69 -12.07 -2.65
CA ILE A 122 -18.52 -13.49 -2.31
C ILE A 122 -17.79 -13.66 -0.97
N LEU A 123 -18.08 -12.81 -0.03
CA LEU A 123 -17.48 -12.84 1.31
C LEU A 123 -18.19 -13.85 2.22
N VAL A 124 -17.52 -14.23 3.31
CA VAL A 124 -18.14 -15.06 4.36
C VAL A 124 -19.32 -14.31 4.99
N SER A 125 -19.15 -13.00 5.26
CA SER A 125 -20.21 -12.15 5.82
C SER A 125 -19.88 -10.66 5.62
N GLU A 126 -20.82 -9.78 5.98
CA GLU A 126 -20.66 -8.33 6.08
C GLU A 126 -19.51 -7.92 6.99
N GLU A 127 -19.25 -8.71 8.02
CA GLU A 127 -18.21 -8.44 9.02
C GLU A 127 -16.82 -8.25 8.40
N THR A 128 -16.55 -8.91 7.26
CA THR A 128 -15.29 -8.72 6.51
C THR A 128 -15.11 -7.26 6.08
N VAL A 129 -16.16 -6.62 5.54
CA VAL A 129 -16.12 -5.22 5.11
C VAL A 129 -16.13 -4.27 6.31
N MET A 130 -16.91 -4.58 7.34
CA MET A 130 -16.94 -3.81 8.59
C MET A 130 -15.58 -3.83 9.29
N ALA A 131 -14.86 -4.94 9.27
CA ALA A 131 -13.53 -5.05 9.83
C ALA A 131 -12.50 -4.18 9.08
N LEU A 132 -12.57 -4.08 7.73
CA LEU A 132 -11.76 -3.15 6.96
C LEU A 132 -11.90 -1.71 7.48
N GLY A 133 -13.14 -1.22 7.56
CA GLY A 133 -13.41 0.16 7.97
C GLY A 133 -13.01 0.43 9.42
N ARG A 134 -13.46 -0.40 10.37
CA ARG A 134 -13.11 -0.22 11.79
C ARG A 134 -11.62 -0.22 12.05
N THR A 135 -10.88 -1.15 11.40
CA THR A 135 -9.43 -1.22 11.57
C THR A 135 -8.75 0.00 10.99
N PHE A 136 -9.18 0.46 9.82
CA PHE A 136 -8.65 1.68 9.22
C PHE A 136 -8.87 2.91 10.11
N GLU A 137 -10.02 3.02 10.77
CA GLU A 137 -10.33 4.13 11.68
C GLU A 137 -9.49 4.09 12.97
N VAL A 138 -9.36 2.92 13.62
CA VAL A 138 -8.63 2.82 14.90
C VAL A 138 -7.11 2.85 14.73
N THR A 139 -6.60 2.69 13.51
CA THR A 139 -5.17 2.81 13.19
C THR A 139 -4.76 4.21 12.70
N ALA A 140 -5.63 5.21 12.90
CA ALA A 140 -5.31 6.60 12.58
C ALA A 140 -3.97 7.03 13.24
N GLY A 141 -3.14 7.76 12.48
CA GLY A 141 -1.80 8.18 12.91
C GLY A 141 -0.67 7.22 12.53
N LYS A 142 -0.97 6.01 12.05
CA LYS A 142 0.03 5.15 11.41
C LYS A 142 0.21 5.53 9.94
N PRO A 143 1.34 5.15 9.29
CA PRO A 143 1.52 5.25 7.84
C PRO A 143 0.36 4.60 7.07
N LEU A 144 -0.06 5.22 5.95
CA LEU A 144 -1.22 4.74 5.17
C LEU A 144 -1.06 3.27 4.73
N ALA A 145 0.14 2.88 4.31
CA ALA A 145 0.45 1.50 3.92
C ALA A 145 0.19 0.48 5.03
N GLU A 146 0.61 0.79 6.26
CA GLU A 146 0.36 -0.08 7.43
C GLU A 146 -1.12 -0.18 7.75
N ARG A 147 -1.85 0.94 7.72
CA ARG A 147 -3.29 0.97 7.95
C ARG A 147 -4.06 0.10 6.97
N LEU A 148 -3.67 0.14 5.69
CA LEU A 148 -4.26 -0.71 4.65
C LEU A 148 -3.95 -2.20 4.89
N LEU A 149 -2.71 -2.54 5.26
CA LEU A 149 -2.32 -3.92 5.61
C LEU A 149 -3.03 -4.43 6.86
N ASP A 150 -3.12 -3.60 7.90
CA ASP A 150 -3.84 -3.95 9.13
C ASP A 150 -5.33 -4.21 8.84
N ALA A 151 -5.94 -3.37 7.99
CA ALA A 151 -7.32 -3.53 7.55
C ALA A 151 -7.53 -4.85 6.78
N LEU A 152 -6.65 -5.19 5.82
CA LEU A 152 -6.71 -6.46 5.10
C LEU A 152 -6.56 -7.67 6.04
N THR A 153 -5.66 -7.58 7.02
CA THR A 153 -5.43 -8.63 8.02
C THR A 153 -6.69 -8.86 8.87
N ALA A 154 -7.32 -7.77 9.35
CA ALA A 154 -8.54 -7.83 10.14
C ALA A 154 -9.72 -8.38 9.33
N ALA A 155 -9.85 -7.99 8.06
CA ALA A 155 -10.87 -8.51 7.16
C ALA A 155 -10.71 -10.02 6.92
N GLN A 156 -9.48 -10.49 6.76
CA GLN A 156 -9.19 -11.93 6.64
C GLN A 156 -9.56 -12.69 7.92
N ALA A 157 -9.23 -12.14 9.08
CA ALA A 157 -9.60 -12.73 10.38
C ALA A 157 -11.12 -12.77 10.60
N ALA A 158 -11.88 -11.83 10.01
CA ALA A 158 -13.33 -11.77 10.03
C ALA A 158 -14.00 -12.73 9.02
N GLY A 159 -13.22 -13.56 8.31
CA GLY A 159 -13.69 -14.58 7.37
C GLY A 159 -13.22 -14.39 5.93
N GLY A 160 -13.03 -13.17 5.47
CA GLY A 160 -12.49 -12.88 4.13
C GLY A 160 -13.32 -13.39 2.96
N ASP A 161 -12.62 -13.75 1.90
CA ASP A 161 -13.18 -14.40 0.71
C ASP A 161 -13.63 -15.83 1.05
N ARG A 162 -14.89 -16.16 0.82
CA ARG A 162 -15.46 -17.49 1.12
C ARG A 162 -14.75 -18.64 0.41
N ARG A 163 -14.06 -18.39 -0.68
CA ARG A 163 -13.30 -19.38 -1.45
C ARG A 163 -11.86 -19.55 -0.95
N GLY A 164 -11.41 -18.70 -0.01
CA GLY A 164 -10.05 -18.66 0.51
C GLY A 164 -9.21 -17.53 -0.07
N GLN A 165 -7.88 -17.69 -0.06
CA GLN A 165 -6.92 -16.67 -0.46
C GLN A 165 -6.09 -17.14 -1.66
N GLN A 166 -5.56 -16.19 -2.46
CA GLN A 166 -4.58 -16.49 -3.51
C GLN A 166 -3.61 -15.33 -3.77
N SER A 167 -4.09 -14.09 -3.86
CA SER A 167 -3.24 -12.94 -4.13
C SER A 167 -3.64 -11.74 -3.28
N ALA A 168 -2.71 -10.81 -3.05
CA ALA A 168 -2.94 -9.54 -2.38
C ALA A 168 -2.05 -8.45 -2.97
N ALA A 169 -2.45 -7.19 -2.82
CA ALA A 169 -1.65 -6.06 -3.27
C ALA A 169 -1.87 -4.82 -2.39
N LEU A 170 -0.84 -3.99 -2.35
CA LEU A 170 -0.79 -2.71 -1.69
C LEU A 170 -0.21 -1.68 -2.64
N LEU A 171 -0.98 -0.64 -2.95
CA LEU A 171 -0.54 0.52 -3.72
C LEU A 171 -0.73 1.77 -2.87
N VAL A 172 0.33 2.56 -2.68
CA VAL A 172 0.27 3.89 -2.05
C VAL A 172 1.04 4.87 -2.91
N VAL A 173 0.44 6.02 -3.17
CA VAL A 173 1.05 7.08 -3.98
C VAL A 173 1.08 8.41 -3.22
N ARG A 174 2.21 9.12 -3.35
CA ARG A 174 2.46 10.48 -2.90
C ARG A 174 3.34 11.17 -3.93
N LYS A 175 3.13 12.45 -4.16
CA LYS A 175 3.91 13.19 -5.16
C LYS A 175 5.40 13.14 -4.88
N GLY A 176 6.19 12.55 -5.80
CA GLY A 176 7.63 12.37 -5.67
C GLY A 176 8.04 11.48 -4.50
N GLY A 177 7.14 10.67 -3.93
CA GLY A 177 7.39 9.86 -2.74
C GLY A 177 8.01 8.49 -3.02
N GLY A 178 8.22 8.11 -4.28
CA GLY A 178 8.85 6.84 -4.63
C GLY A 178 10.35 6.99 -4.94
N TYR A 179 10.97 5.91 -5.39
CA TYR A 179 12.41 5.74 -5.54
C TYR A 179 13.12 6.98 -6.13
N MET A 180 14.09 7.52 -5.38
CA MET A 180 14.86 8.73 -5.72
C MET A 180 13.99 9.96 -6.08
N GLY A 181 12.75 10.03 -5.61
CA GLY A 181 11.82 11.11 -5.97
C GLY A 181 11.37 11.09 -7.44
N THR A 182 11.69 10.04 -8.21
CA THR A 182 11.44 9.97 -9.66
C THR A 182 10.09 9.36 -10.02
N THR A 183 9.38 8.80 -9.05
CA THR A 183 8.02 8.25 -9.19
C THR A 183 7.14 8.69 -8.02
N ASP A 184 5.82 8.65 -8.24
CA ASP A 184 4.83 8.94 -7.20
C ASP A 184 4.44 7.68 -6.39
N ALA A 185 4.87 6.47 -6.80
CA ALA A 185 4.56 5.23 -6.10
C ALA A 185 5.49 5.07 -4.87
N VAL A 186 4.96 5.41 -3.68
CA VAL A 186 5.61 5.16 -2.38
C VAL A 186 5.72 3.67 -2.13
N THR A 187 4.63 2.95 -2.41
CA THR A 187 4.53 1.50 -2.25
C THR A 187 3.74 0.93 -3.41
N ASP A 188 4.28 -0.04 -4.14
CA ASP A 188 3.57 -0.87 -5.12
C ASP A 188 4.05 -2.32 -4.95
N LEU A 189 3.41 -3.03 -4.00
CA LEU A 189 3.77 -4.39 -3.63
C LEU A 189 2.65 -5.35 -4.01
N ARG A 190 3.02 -6.49 -4.60
CA ARG A 190 2.08 -7.49 -5.10
C ARG A 190 2.55 -8.90 -4.74
N VAL A 191 1.61 -9.69 -4.24
CA VAL A 191 1.75 -11.13 -4.07
C VAL A 191 0.77 -11.76 -5.03
N ASP A 192 1.26 -12.26 -6.16
CA ASP A 192 0.42 -12.70 -7.27
C ASP A 192 -0.20 -14.08 -7.04
N ASP A 193 0.49 -14.96 -6.32
CA ASP A 193 0.01 -16.30 -5.98
C ASP A 193 0.68 -16.81 -4.69
N HIS A 194 -0.08 -16.95 -3.61
CA HIS A 194 0.40 -17.46 -2.33
C HIS A 194 -0.77 -17.98 -1.48
N PRO A 195 -0.61 -19.04 -0.68
CA PRO A 195 -1.67 -19.54 0.20
C PRO A 195 -2.09 -18.57 1.30
N THR A 196 -1.15 -17.71 1.78
CA THR A 196 -1.37 -16.66 2.77
C THR A 196 -0.83 -15.33 2.25
N PRO A 197 -1.48 -14.72 1.21
CA PRO A 197 -0.90 -13.61 0.47
C PRO A 197 -0.79 -12.31 1.29
N ILE A 198 -1.64 -12.10 2.30
CA ILE A 198 -1.56 -10.91 3.17
C ILE A 198 -0.36 -11.00 4.11
N GLU A 199 -0.05 -12.17 4.65
CA GLU A 199 1.12 -12.40 5.49
C GLU A 199 2.41 -12.19 4.68
N GLU A 200 2.44 -12.73 3.46
CA GLU A 200 3.56 -12.53 2.53
C GLU A 200 3.68 -11.07 2.10
N LEU A 201 2.56 -10.38 1.83
CA LEU A 201 2.55 -8.95 1.51
C LEU A 201 3.12 -8.12 2.68
N ARG A 202 2.79 -8.48 3.93
CA ARG A 202 3.36 -7.83 5.12
C ARG A 202 4.85 -8.10 5.24
N ARG A 203 5.31 -9.32 4.96
CA ARG A 203 6.75 -9.65 4.98
C ARG A 203 7.53 -8.80 3.98
N ILE A 204 7.05 -8.68 2.74
CA ILE A 204 7.72 -7.85 1.72
C ILE A 204 7.57 -6.36 2.00
N TYR A 205 6.48 -5.92 2.67
CA TYR A 205 6.35 -4.53 3.11
C TYR A 205 7.40 -4.16 4.18
N VAL A 206 7.66 -5.04 5.13
CA VAL A 206 8.73 -4.82 6.13
C VAL A 206 10.11 -4.69 5.46
N MET A 207 10.38 -5.50 4.42
CA MET A 207 11.62 -5.36 3.62
C MET A 207 11.63 -4.03 2.84
N HIS A 208 10.50 -3.66 2.25
CA HIS A 208 10.36 -2.40 1.54
C HIS A 208 10.59 -1.21 2.46
N ASP A 209 9.99 -1.22 3.66
CA ASP A 209 10.18 -0.17 4.66
C ASP A 209 11.63 -0.09 5.15
N LEU A 210 12.31 -1.22 5.32
CA LEU A 210 13.74 -1.25 5.64
C LEU A 210 14.58 -0.54 4.57
N LEU A 211 14.27 -0.74 3.29
CA LEU A 211 15.09 -0.22 2.17
C LEU A 211 14.70 1.22 1.80
N PHE A 212 13.41 1.54 1.79
CA PHE A 212 12.85 2.78 1.22
C PHE A 212 12.03 3.62 2.21
N GLY A 213 11.92 3.19 3.46
CA GLY A 213 11.22 3.96 4.49
C GLY A 213 11.95 5.25 4.84
N GLU A 214 11.21 6.25 5.31
CA GLU A 214 11.75 7.54 5.71
C GLU A 214 11.93 7.59 7.23
N THR A 215 13.11 8.02 7.68
CA THR A 215 13.38 8.33 9.09
C THR A 215 13.32 9.85 9.27
N PRO A 216 12.51 10.40 10.21
CA PRO A 216 12.48 11.82 10.51
C PRO A 216 13.88 12.36 10.79
N ASP A 217 14.20 13.57 10.31
CA ASP A 217 15.54 14.14 10.45
C ASP A 217 15.97 14.30 11.92
N GLU A 218 15.03 14.52 12.84
CA GLU A 218 15.28 14.60 14.29
C GLU A 218 15.72 13.26 14.91
N ASP A 219 15.40 12.14 14.30
CA ASP A 219 15.75 10.82 14.79
C ASP A 219 17.12 10.32 14.28
N TRP A 220 17.72 11.04 13.32
CA TRP A 220 19.06 10.69 12.83
C TRP A 220 20.12 10.93 13.91
N LEU A 221 21.05 9.97 14.04
CA LEU A 221 22.11 9.98 15.03
C LEU A 221 23.34 10.70 14.47
N ASP A 222 23.93 11.64 15.25
CA ASP A 222 25.23 12.19 14.93
C ASP A 222 26.31 11.10 15.07
N VAL A 223 27.22 10.99 14.12
CA VAL A 223 28.29 10.00 14.13
C VAL A 223 29.47 10.55 14.94
N ASP A 224 29.46 10.25 16.23
CA ASP A 224 30.58 10.54 17.14
C ASP A 224 31.75 9.54 16.95
N GLU A 225 32.82 9.75 17.74
CA GLU A 225 34.03 8.87 17.69
C GLU A 225 33.69 7.39 17.99
N GLN A 226 32.71 7.14 18.86
CA GLN A 226 32.32 5.79 19.25
C GLN A 226 31.56 5.08 18.11
N ILE A 227 30.59 5.77 17.50
CA ILE A 227 29.85 5.23 16.34
C ILE A 227 30.81 5.05 15.16
N ALA A 228 31.71 6.01 14.90
CA ALA A 228 32.68 5.89 13.81
C ALA A 228 33.63 4.67 13.98
N LEU A 229 34.06 4.40 15.22
CA LEU A 229 34.86 3.22 15.53
C LEU A 229 34.06 1.93 15.30
N GLU A 230 32.81 1.88 15.80
CA GLU A 230 31.90 0.74 15.60
C GLU A 230 31.66 0.47 14.12
N LEU A 231 31.41 1.53 13.32
CA LEU A 231 31.24 1.39 11.86
C LEU A 231 32.46 0.76 11.21
N ARG A 232 33.68 1.23 11.53
CA ARG A 232 34.93 0.64 11.01
C ARG A 232 35.06 -0.84 11.35
N GLU A 233 34.89 -1.20 12.62
CA GLU A 233 35.04 -2.58 13.07
C GLU A 233 34.05 -3.52 12.38
N ARG A 234 32.80 -3.11 12.23
CA ARG A 234 31.75 -3.92 11.58
C ARG A 234 31.97 -4.04 10.09
N LEU A 235 32.27 -2.94 9.41
CA LEU A 235 32.55 -2.94 7.96
C LEU A 235 33.79 -3.80 7.65
N ASP A 236 34.85 -3.72 8.46
CA ASP A 236 36.03 -4.58 8.33
C ASP A 236 35.68 -6.06 8.52
N GLY A 237 34.81 -6.38 9.47
CA GLY A 237 34.30 -7.74 9.71
C GLY A 237 33.53 -8.29 8.51
N LEU A 238 32.76 -7.45 7.82
CA LEU A 238 32.01 -7.78 6.60
C LEU A 238 32.90 -7.79 5.33
N GLY A 239 34.19 -7.43 5.45
CA GLY A 239 35.13 -7.42 4.34
C GLY A 239 35.25 -6.09 3.60
N TYR A 240 34.52 -5.07 4.02
CA TYR A 240 34.64 -3.70 3.49
C TYR A 240 35.79 -2.97 4.19
N ARG A 241 36.93 -2.85 3.50
CA ARG A 241 38.16 -2.28 4.03
C ARG A 241 38.59 -1.07 3.24
N GLY A 242 38.83 0.06 3.93
CA GLY A 242 39.30 1.29 3.33
C GLY A 242 39.78 2.30 4.37
N GLU A 243 40.68 3.22 3.97
CA GLU A 243 41.13 4.31 4.85
C GLU A 243 40.02 5.35 5.04
N ASP A 244 39.21 5.57 4.02
CA ASP A 244 38.08 6.50 3.99
C ASP A 244 36.80 5.76 4.48
N LEU A 245 36.37 6.13 5.71
CA LEU A 245 35.19 5.52 6.35
C LEU A 245 33.89 5.82 5.56
N GLU A 246 33.74 7.05 5.09
CA GLU A 246 32.52 7.45 4.37
C GLU A 246 32.38 6.62 3.09
N ARG A 247 33.41 6.54 2.29
CA ARG A 247 33.43 5.74 1.08
C ARG A 247 33.14 4.26 1.36
N THR A 248 33.77 3.70 2.39
CA THR A 248 33.61 2.30 2.77
C THR A 248 32.15 2.02 3.21
N PHE A 249 31.57 2.94 3.97
CA PHE A 249 30.17 2.88 4.39
C PHE A 249 29.19 2.98 3.22
N LEU A 250 29.44 3.90 2.29
CA LEU A 250 28.61 4.06 1.09
C LEU A 250 28.70 2.84 0.16
N ASP A 251 29.89 2.24 0.00
CA ASP A 251 30.07 1.02 -0.80
C ASP A 251 29.29 -0.17 -0.20
N TRP A 252 29.29 -0.31 1.12
CA TRP A 252 28.48 -1.31 1.82
C TRP A 252 26.97 -1.02 1.67
N ALA A 253 26.55 0.20 1.96
CA ALA A 253 25.15 0.60 1.89
C ALA A 253 24.56 0.39 0.48
N GLY A 254 25.34 0.74 -0.57
CA GLY A 254 24.92 0.48 -1.95
C GLY A 254 24.87 -1.01 -2.31
N THR A 255 25.70 -1.86 -1.68
CA THR A 255 25.62 -3.32 -1.88
C THR A 255 24.36 -3.90 -1.22
N GLU A 256 23.95 -3.35 -0.09
CA GLU A 256 22.74 -3.79 0.66
C GLU A 256 21.46 -3.07 0.19
N ASN A 257 21.53 -2.23 -0.86
CA ASN A 257 20.43 -1.40 -1.39
C ASN A 257 19.85 -0.41 -0.35
N LEU A 258 20.71 0.14 0.50
CA LEU A 258 20.34 1.12 1.55
C LEU A 258 20.65 2.56 1.14
N GLU A 259 20.92 2.84 -0.13
CA GLU A 259 21.31 4.16 -0.64
C GLU A 259 20.26 5.25 -0.39
N GLU A 260 18.97 4.90 -0.33
CA GLU A 260 17.90 5.84 0.00
C GLU A 260 17.94 6.31 1.47
N ARG A 261 18.59 5.54 2.35
CA ARG A 261 18.71 5.79 3.78
C ARG A 261 20.08 6.33 4.20
N VAL A 262 20.86 6.84 3.25
CA VAL A 262 22.22 7.34 3.54
C VAL A 262 22.38 8.76 3.00
N LYS A 263 22.85 9.69 3.88
CA LYS A 263 23.06 11.11 3.56
C LYS A 263 24.52 11.53 3.84
N GLY A 264 25.48 10.61 3.66
CA GLY A 264 26.88 10.80 4.03
C GLY A 264 27.23 10.10 5.33
N ILE A 265 28.29 10.55 6.02
CA ILE A 265 28.83 9.90 7.23
C ILE A 265 28.69 10.74 8.50
N ASP A 266 28.32 12.02 8.40
CA ASP A 266 28.22 12.89 9.58
C ASP A 266 27.03 12.48 10.49
N ARG A 267 25.98 11.96 9.87
CA ARG A 267 24.80 11.43 10.56
C ARG A 267 24.39 10.08 9.97
N ILE A 268 23.89 9.19 10.80
CA ILE A 268 23.43 7.86 10.38
C ILE A 268 21.97 7.65 10.74
N ASP A 269 21.21 7.07 9.80
CA ASP A 269 19.87 6.55 10.06
C ASP A 269 19.96 5.41 11.10
N PRO A 270 19.25 5.48 12.24
CA PRO A 270 19.26 4.41 13.26
C PRO A 270 18.84 3.05 12.70
N VAL A 271 18.00 3.01 11.64
CA VAL A 271 17.59 1.78 10.96
C VAL A 271 18.79 1.16 10.25
N VAL A 272 19.60 1.96 9.54
CA VAL A 272 20.83 1.50 8.85
C VAL A 272 21.85 1.00 9.87
N LEU A 273 22.05 1.71 10.99
CA LEU A 273 22.93 1.29 12.05
C LEU A 273 22.48 -0.03 12.70
N ALA A 274 21.17 -0.17 12.93
CA ALA A 274 20.60 -1.40 13.47
C ALA A 274 20.77 -2.58 12.50
N GLU A 275 20.62 -2.36 11.19
CA GLU A 275 20.83 -3.38 10.17
C GLU A 275 22.30 -3.82 10.12
N LEU A 276 23.24 -2.86 10.14
CA LEU A 276 24.67 -3.18 10.21
C LEU A 276 25.03 -3.98 11.48
N ARG A 277 24.37 -3.67 12.62
CA ARG A 277 24.55 -4.40 13.89
C ARG A 277 24.00 -5.82 13.86
N ARG A 278 23.00 -6.09 13.03
CA ARG A 278 22.37 -7.40 12.85
C ARG A 278 23.25 -8.39 12.06
N LEU A 279 24.05 -7.85 11.17
CA LEU A 279 24.97 -8.67 10.37
C LEU A 279 26.09 -9.27 11.24
N PRO A 280 26.55 -10.49 10.89
CA PRO A 280 27.52 -11.24 11.68
C PRO A 280 28.89 -10.59 11.78
#